data_be6bb8812d3985406217e9705b91b08f
#
_entry.id   be6bb8812d3985406217e9705b91b08f
#
_cell.length_a   1.000
_cell.length_b   1.000
_cell.length_c   1.000
_cell.angle_alpha   90.00
_cell.angle_beta   90.00
_cell.angle_gamma   90.00
#
_symmetry.space_group_name_H-M   'P 1'
#
loop_
_entity.id
_entity.type
_entity.pdbx_description
1 polymer ?
#
loop_
_entity_poly.entity_id
_entity_poly.type
_entity_poly.pdbx_seq_one_letter_code
_entity_poly.pdbx_strand_id
1 'polypeptide(L)'
;MSVPARIDLHTHSTASDGMLTPPELVRAAADAGLDVVALTDHDTTAGWAPAVAALPPGLTLIRGAEISCRWFGVEPAIPLHLLAYLFDPAEPELAAELARVRQAREERGERIVRLLQADGIQVSWTEILAGADGGTVGRPHIAQALIRAGLVATTSEAFGPDWLGERYRLPKDDIEVFRAVALVRAAGGVPVFAHPRASRRGRIVPDELIADLAAAGLAGLEADHEDHDAAEREHVRRLAAELGLLVTGSSDFHGTHKTVRLGAHTTGPEAYERIVALARGVTPVASS
;
A
#
# COMPACT_ATOMS: atom_id res chain seq x y z
N MET A 1 -20.16 18.03 -21.85
CA MET A 1 -18.96 18.02 -21.01
C MET A 1 -18.74 16.56 -20.64
N SER A 2 -17.60 15.96 -20.98
CA SER A 2 -17.28 14.61 -20.52
C SER A 2 -17.17 14.64 -18.97
N VAL A 3 -17.76 13.63 -18.32
CA VAL A 3 -17.59 13.44 -16.88
C VAL A 3 -16.07 13.24 -16.64
N PRO A 4 -15.45 13.93 -15.67
CA PRO A 4 -14.04 13.70 -15.39
C PRO A 4 -13.82 12.24 -15.01
N ALA A 5 -12.72 11.65 -15.49
CA ALA A 5 -12.36 10.27 -15.22
C ALA A 5 -12.26 10.02 -13.70
N ARG A 6 -12.83 8.91 -13.23
CA ARG A 6 -12.75 8.48 -11.83
C ARG A 6 -11.56 7.53 -11.66
N ILE A 7 -10.54 7.97 -10.93
CA ILE A 7 -9.21 7.34 -10.87
C ILE A 7 -8.86 7.03 -9.42
N ASP A 8 -8.73 5.75 -9.07
CA ASP A 8 -8.31 5.31 -7.73
C ASP A 8 -6.95 4.60 -7.84
N LEU A 9 -5.91 5.22 -7.30
CA LEU A 9 -4.53 4.75 -7.49
C LEU A 9 -3.95 3.98 -6.31
N HIS A 10 -4.76 3.57 -5.32
CA HIS A 10 -4.27 2.82 -4.17
C HIS A 10 -5.33 1.81 -3.68
N THR A 11 -5.16 0.55 -4.06
CA THR A 11 -6.06 -0.54 -3.67
C THR A 11 -5.30 -1.84 -3.42
N HIS A 12 -5.84 -2.69 -2.54
CA HIS A 12 -5.25 -3.95 -2.12
C HIS A 12 -6.15 -5.14 -2.41
N SER A 13 -5.52 -6.25 -2.78
CA SER A 13 -6.16 -7.54 -3.00
C SER A 13 -5.68 -8.61 -2.00
N THR A 14 -6.18 -9.83 -2.15
CA THR A 14 -5.68 -10.99 -1.37
C THR A 14 -4.23 -11.37 -1.72
N ALA A 15 -3.61 -10.75 -2.72
CA ALA A 15 -2.18 -10.89 -2.93
C ALA A 15 -1.35 -10.21 -1.82
N SER A 16 -1.97 -9.35 -1.00
CA SER A 16 -1.42 -8.82 0.25
C SER A 16 -2.44 -8.96 1.39
N ASP A 17 -3.09 -7.90 1.80
CA ASP A 17 -3.98 -7.85 2.96
C ASP A 17 -5.37 -7.28 2.66
N GLY A 18 -5.73 -7.20 1.39
CA GLY A 18 -7.11 -6.95 0.96
C GLY A 18 -7.98 -8.21 1.05
N MET A 19 -9.28 -8.05 0.90
CA MET A 19 -10.26 -9.15 1.01
C MET A 19 -10.75 -9.68 -0.34
N LEU A 20 -10.62 -8.91 -1.40
CA LEU A 20 -11.01 -9.34 -2.73
C LEU A 20 -9.80 -9.94 -3.46
N THR A 21 -10.02 -11.02 -4.16
CA THR A 21 -8.99 -11.51 -5.11
C THR A 21 -8.72 -10.45 -6.18
N PRO A 22 -7.54 -10.44 -6.82
CA PRO A 22 -7.27 -9.48 -7.89
C PRO A 22 -8.33 -9.45 -9.00
N PRO A 23 -8.90 -10.59 -9.46
CA PRO A 23 -10.04 -10.60 -10.37
C PRO A 23 -11.32 -9.97 -9.82
N GLU A 24 -11.63 -10.18 -8.55
CA GLU A 24 -12.81 -9.58 -7.91
C GLU A 24 -12.63 -8.08 -7.72
N LEU A 25 -11.41 -7.63 -7.37
CA LEU A 25 -11.10 -6.22 -7.19
C LEU A 25 -11.32 -5.42 -8.47
N VAL A 26 -10.81 -5.88 -9.62
CA VAL A 26 -11.00 -5.15 -10.89
C VAL A 26 -12.46 -5.11 -11.33
N ARG A 27 -13.24 -6.16 -11.07
CA ARG A 27 -14.69 -6.15 -11.31
C ARG A 27 -15.40 -5.16 -10.38
N ALA A 28 -15.08 -5.19 -9.08
CA ALA A 28 -15.65 -4.27 -8.11
C ALA A 28 -15.29 -2.80 -8.43
N ALA A 29 -14.09 -2.54 -8.97
CA ALA A 29 -13.69 -1.23 -9.43
C ALA A 29 -14.55 -0.74 -10.62
N ALA A 30 -14.81 -1.60 -11.59
CA ALA A 30 -15.71 -1.29 -12.71
C ALA A 30 -17.15 -1.06 -12.21
N ASP A 31 -17.67 -1.93 -11.32
CA ASP A 31 -19.01 -1.80 -10.73
C ASP A 31 -19.14 -0.49 -9.92
N ALA A 32 -18.06 -0.04 -9.29
CA ALA A 32 -17.99 1.26 -8.61
C ALA A 32 -17.93 2.45 -9.59
N GLY A 33 -17.86 2.22 -10.90
CA GLY A 33 -17.80 3.24 -11.93
C GLY A 33 -16.44 3.94 -12.00
N LEU A 34 -15.34 3.24 -11.70
CA LEU A 34 -13.99 3.73 -11.93
C LEU A 34 -13.60 3.55 -13.41
N ASP A 35 -12.87 4.51 -13.95
CA ASP A 35 -12.25 4.44 -15.28
C ASP A 35 -10.82 3.90 -15.17
N VAL A 36 -10.16 4.16 -14.04
CA VAL A 36 -8.78 3.71 -13.75
C VAL A 36 -8.70 3.22 -12.30
N VAL A 37 -8.06 2.07 -12.12
CA VAL A 37 -7.71 1.54 -10.80
C VAL A 37 -6.24 1.12 -10.78
N ALA A 38 -5.52 1.39 -9.68
CA ALA A 38 -4.21 0.79 -9.44
C ALA A 38 -4.33 -0.38 -8.46
N LEU A 39 -3.70 -1.50 -8.80
CA LEU A 39 -3.46 -2.58 -7.85
C LEU A 39 -2.07 -2.40 -7.26
N THR A 40 -2.03 -2.12 -5.95
CA THR A 40 -0.81 -1.71 -5.23
C THR A 40 -0.57 -2.57 -3.98
N ASP A 41 -0.72 -3.87 -4.11
CA ASP A 41 -0.49 -4.82 -3.03
C ASP A 41 0.87 -4.64 -2.34
N HIS A 42 0.92 -4.84 -1.02
CA HIS A 42 2.12 -4.66 -0.22
C HIS A 42 3.28 -5.56 -0.67
N ASP A 43 4.37 -4.93 -1.08
CA ASP A 43 5.67 -5.54 -1.40
C ASP A 43 5.61 -6.66 -2.45
N THR A 44 4.57 -6.73 -3.30
CA THR A 44 4.36 -7.80 -4.26
C THR A 44 3.74 -7.34 -5.56
N THR A 45 4.01 -8.07 -6.63
CA THR A 45 3.38 -7.93 -7.95
C THR A 45 2.53 -9.15 -8.31
N ALA A 46 2.33 -10.09 -7.39
CA ALA A 46 1.66 -11.37 -7.64
C ALA A 46 0.21 -11.21 -8.14
N GLY A 47 -0.46 -10.13 -7.71
CA GLY A 47 -1.82 -9.81 -8.14
C GLY A 47 -1.95 -9.28 -9.57
N TRP A 48 -0.87 -8.87 -10.23
CA TRP A 48 -0.94 -8.19 -11.53
C TRP A 48 -1.48 -9.09 -12.65
N ALA A 49 -0.92 -10.27 -12.84
CA ALA A 49 -1.34 -11.18 -13.91
C ALA A 49 -2.80 -11.64 -13.77
N PRO A 50 -3.29 -12.08 -12.59
CA PRO A 50 -4.70 -12.40 -12.42
C PRO A 50 -5.64 -11.22 -12.63
N ALA A 51 -5.25 -10.00 -12.19
CA ALA A 51 -6.05 -8.78 -12.40
C ALA A 51 -6.16 -8.44 -13.90
N VAL A 52 -5.03 -8.48 -14.63
CA VAL A 52 -4.99 -8.25 -16.09
C VAL A 52 -5.87 -9.25 -16.82
N ALA A 53 -5.80 -10.53 -16.47
CA ALA A 53 -6.58 -11.59 -17.12
C ALA A 53 -8.09 -11.43 -16.92
N ALA A 54 -8.54 -10.74 -15.86
CA ALA A 54 -9.94 -10.53 -15.53
C ALA A 54 -10.42 -9.09 -15.74
N LEU A 55 -9.62 -8.24 -16.39
CA LEU A 55 -9.89 -6.82 -16.53
C LEU A 55 -11.16 -6.55 -17.33
N PRO A 56 -12.20 -5.90 -16.74
CA PRO A 56 -13.43 -5.61 -17.45
C PRO A 56 -13.24 -4.58 -18.57
N PRO A 57 -14.08 -4.63 -19.64
CA PRO A 57 -14.08 -3.61 -20.68
C PRO A 57 -14.28 -2.21 -20.10
N GLY A 58 -13.55 -1.24 -20.63
CA GLY A 58 -13.63 0.17 -20.23
C GLY A 58 -12.84 0.53 -18.96
N LEU A 59 -12.31 -0.44 -18.21
CA LEU A 59 -11.44 -0.17 -17.07
C LEU A 59 -9.97 -0.23 -17.48
N THR A 60 -9.18 0.73 -16.99
CA THR A 60 -7.72 0.73 -17.12
C THR A 60 -7.08 0.32 -15.79
N LEU A 61 -6.16 -0.66 -15.85
CA LEU A 61 -5.38 -1.11 -14.71
C LEU A 61 -3.98 -0.49 -14.70
N ILE A 62 -3.63 0.18 -13.61
CA ILE A 62 -2.27 0.59 -13.28
C ILE A 62 -1.65 -0.49 -12.40
N ARG A 63 -0.56 -1.08 -12.87
CA ARG A 63 0.23 -2.05 -12.13
C ARG A 63 1.18 -1.32 -11.20
N GLY A 64 1.06 -1.56 -9.90
CA GLY A 64 1.87 -0.92 -8.87
C GLY A 64 2.10 -1.83 -7.67
N ALA A 65 2.81 -1.31 -6.68
CA ALA A 65 2.97 -1.91 -5.36
C ALA A 65 3.05 -0.82 -4.30
N GLU A 66 2.60 -1.11 -3.09
CA GLU A 66 2.86 -0.27 -1.91
C GLU A 66 4.06 -0.87 -1.17
N ILE A 67 5.21 -0.20 -1.27
CA ILE A 67 6.48 -0.68 -0.73
C ILE A 67 6.61 -0.26 0.74
N SER A 68 6.88 -1.23 1.61
CA SER A 68 7.15 -1.00 3.04
C SER A 68 8.53 -0.39 3.23
N CYS A 69 8.56 0.83 3.74
CA CYS A 69 9.78 1.62 3.92
C CYS A 69 9.97 2.07 5.37
N ARG A 70 11.19 2.52 5.69
CA ARG A 70 11.56 3.16 6.95
C ARG A 70 12.48 4.34 6.73
N TRP A 71 12.30 5.35 7.57
CA TRP A 71 13.26 6.44 7.72
C TRP A 71 14.01 6.32 9.04
N PHE A 72 15.35 6.28 8.95
CA PHE A 72 16.26 6.08 10.10
C PHE A 72 16.82 7.39 10.65
N GLY A 73 16.37 8.56 10.19
CA GLY A 73 16.85 9.87 10.69
C GLY A 73 16.49 10.19 12.13
N VAL A 74 15.68 9.34 12.80
CA VAL A 74 15.26 9.46 14.21
C VAL A 74 15.13 8.09 14.86
N GLU A 75 15.23 8.07 16.20
CA GLU A 75 14.98 6.85 16.98
C GLU A 75 13.65 6.95 17.77
N PRO A 76 12.83 5.92 17.76
CA PRO A 76 12.86 4.80 16.83
C PRO A 76 12.57 5.24 15.41
N ALA A 77 13.09 4.50 14.40
CA ALA A 77 12.86 4.77 12.99
C ALA A 77 11.37 4.82 12.65
N ILE A 78 10.98 5.75 11.76
CA ILE A 78 9.57 5.93 11.36
C ILE A 78 9.25 5.01 10.19
N PRO A 79 8.27 4.10 10.30
CA PRO A 79 7.76 3.34 9.17
C PRO A 79 6.91 4.23 8.27
N LEU A 80 7.02 4.05 6.98
CA LEU A 80 6.24 4.74 5.96
C LEU A 80 6.02 3.82 4.75
N HIS A 81 5.16 4.23 3.83
CA HIS A 81 4.88 3.47 2.63
C HIS A 81 5.14 4.31 1.38
N LEU A 82 5.61 3.66 0.33
CA LEU A 82 5.88 4.26 -0.96
C LEU A 82 5.08 3.53 -2.03
N LEU A 83 4.15 4.23 -2.69
CA LEU A 83 3.49 3.71 -3.88
C LEU A 83 4.47 3.76 -5.04
N ALA A 84 4.65 2.63 -5.69
CA ALA A 84 5.46 2.47 -6.88
C ALA A 84 4.55 2.13 -8.05
N TYR A 85 4.43 3.02 -9.04
CA TYR A 85 3.59 2.79 -10.19
C TYR A 85 4.41 2.42 -11.42
N LEU A 86 3.91 1.45 -12.20
CA LEU A 86 4.37 1.12 -13.56
C LEU A 86 5.86 0.80 -13.67
N PHE A 87 6.47 0.26 -12.61
CA PHE A 87 7.86 -0.21 -12.62
C PHE A 87 7.99 -1.55 -13.35
N ASP A 88 9.19 -1.85 -13.83
CA ASP A 88 9.53 -3.17 -14.36
C ASP A 88 9.67 -4.18 -13.20
N PRO A 89 8.78 -5.20 -13.10
CA PRO A 89 8.84 -6.19 -12.03
C PRO A 89 10.04 -7.13 -12.14
N ALA A 90 10.73 -7.16 -13.28
CA ALA A 90 11.90 -7.97 -13.53
C ALA A 90 13.23 -7.23 -13.22
N GLU A 91 13.16 -5.95 -12.80
CA GLU A 91 14.37 -5.23 -12.39
C GLU A 91 14.99 -5.95 -11.17
N PRO A 92 16.25 -6.43 -11.28
CA PRO A 92 16.78 -7.42 -10.32
C PRO A 92 16.93 -6.89 -8.89
N GLU A 93 17.34 -5.63 -8.70
CA GLU A 93 17.58 -5.09 -7.36
C GLU A 93 16.27 -4.82 -6.64
N LEU A 94 15.27 -4.25 -7.32
CA LEU A 94 13.94 -4.03 -6.73
C LEU A 94 13.26 -5.36 -6.43
N ALA A 95 13.31 -6.32 -7.36
CA ALA A 95 12.71 -7.64 -7.18
C ALA A 95 13.33 -8.38 -5.97
N ALA A 96 14.65 -8.31 -5.80
CA ALA A 96 15.35 -8.89 -4.66
C ALA A 96 14.96 -8.24 -3.34
N GLU A 97 14.85 -6.92 -3.28
CA GLU A 97 14.44 -6.20 -2.06
C GLU A 97 12.98 -6.48 -1.69
N LEU A 98 12.06 -6.51 -2.67
CA LEU A 98 10.68 -6.90 -2.41
C LEU A 98 10.58 -8.33 -1.87
N ALA A 99 11.36 -9.26 -2.41
CA ALA A 99 11.43 -10.65 -1.91
C ALA A 99 11.97 -10.70 -0.47
N ARG A 100 13.05 -9.95 -0.17
CA ARG A 100 13.63 -9.85 1.17
C ARG A 100 12.62 -9.31 2.18
N VAL A 101 11.90 -8.24 1.84
CA VAL A 101 10.87 -7.65 2.73
C VAL A 101 9.74 -8.64 2.99
N ARG A 102 9.25 -9.35 1.96
CA ARG A 102 8.21 -10.38 2.15
C ARG A 102 8.67 -11.48 3.08
N GLN A 103 9.88 -12.01 2.88
CA GLN A 103 10.46 -13.01 3.79
C GLN A 103 10.57 -12.49 5.22
N ALA A 104 11.09 -11.29 5.43
CA ALA A 104 11.18 -10.67 6.75
C ALA A 104 9.81 -10.46 7.41
N ARG A 105 8.75 -10.17 6.61
CA ARG A 105 7.36 -10.09 7.10
C ARG A 105 6.85 -11.44 7.58
N GLU A 106 7.09 -12.51 6.83
CA GLU A 106 6.70 -13.87 7.20
C GLU A 106 7.40 -14.31 8.49
N GLU A 107 8.72 -14.20 8.56
CA GLU A 107 9.51 -14.54 9.74
C GLU A 107 9.07 -13.75 10.99
N ARG A 108 8.77 -12.46 10.82
CA ARG A 108 8.23 -11.63 11.90
C ARG A 108 6.83 -12.10 12.31
N GLY A 109 5.96 -12.42 11.35
CA GLY A 109 4.61 -12.94 11.60
C GLY A 109 4.65 -14.23 12.42
N GLU A 110 5.49 -15.18 12.02
CA GLU A 110 5.69 -16.43 12.74
C GLU A 110 6.20 -16.20 14.17
N ARG A 111 7.14 -15.28 14.34
CA ARG A 111 7.65 -14.91 15.68
C ARG A 111 6.54 -14.30 16.55
N ILE A 112 5.68 -13.44 16.02
CA ILE A 112 4.51 -12.89 16.73
C ILE A 112 3.58 -14.03 17.17
N VAL A 113 3.28 -14.97 16.29
CA VAL A 113 2.42 -16.12 16.61
C VAL A 113 3.05 -16.99 17.69
N ARG A 114 4.36 -17.23 17.65
CA ARG A 114 5.07 -17.95 18.74
C ARG A 114 4.97 -17.25 20.10
N LEU A 115 5.03 -15.90 20.12
CA LEU A 115 4.83 -15.14 21.36
C LEU A 115 3.39 -15.27 21.86
N LEU A 116 2.39 -15.19 21.00
CA LEU A 116 0.99 -15.44 21.35
C LEU A 116 0.80 -16.84 21.94
N GLN A 117 1.38 -17.87 21.31
CA GLN A 117 1.31 -19.24 21.78
C GLN A 117 2.02 -19.43 23.14
N ALA A 118 3.14 -18.76 23.38
CA ALA A 118 3.83 -18.80 24.68
C ALA A 118 2.98 -18.20 25.80
N ASP A 119 2.09 -17.25 25.50
CA ASP A 119 1.11 -16.69 26.42
C ASP A 119 -0.19 -17.52 26.49
N GLY A 120 -0.23 -18.72 25.90
CA GLY A 120 -1.38 -19.63 25.94
C GLY A 120 -2.47 -19.34 24.90
N ILE A 121 -2.24 -18.40 23.98
CA ILE A 121 -3.20 -18.02 22.93
C ILE A 121 -3.15 -19.02 21.79
N GLN A 122 -4.29 -19.67 21.49
CA GLN A 122 -4.39 -20.72 20.49
C GLN A 122 -4.60 -20.12 19.10
N VAL A 123 -3.50 -19.84 18.40
CA VAL A 123 -3.46 -19.41 16.99
C VAL A 123 -2.42 -20.23 16.23
N SER A 124 -2.69 -20.56 14.97
CA SER A 124 -1.83 -21.41 14.15
C SER A 124 -1.19 -20.60 13.02
N TRP A 125 0.15 -20.60 12.97
CA TRP A 125 0.87 -19.97 11.86
C TRP A 125 0.57 -20.64 10.51
N THR A 126 0.47 -21.96 10.49
CA THR A 126 0.13 -22.73 9.28
C THR A 126 -1.23 -22.34 8.72
N GLU A 127 -2.25 -22.13 9.60
CA GLU A 127 -3.58 -21.69 9.17
C GLU A 127 -3.58 -20.25 8.67
N ILE A 128 -2.75 -19.38 9.28
CA ILE A 128 -2.60 -17.99 8.83
C ILE A 128 -1.97 -17.94 7.44
N LEU A 129 -0.90 -18.72 7.20
CA LEU A 129 -0.28 -18.84 5.87
C LEU A 129 -1.24 -19.41 4.82
N ALA A 130 -1.96 -20.48 5.16
CA ALA A 130 -2.95 -21.07 4.26
C ALA A 130 -4.06 -20.07 3.90
N GLY A 131 -4.47 -19.22 4.85
CA GLY A 131 -5.47 -18.17 4.62
C GLY A 131 -4.98 -17.00 3.76
N ALA A 132 -3.67 -16.82 3.61
CA ALA A 132 -3.09 -15.80 2.75
C ALA A 132 -2.89 -16.27 1.29
N ASP A 133 -3.15 -17.54 1.00
CA ASP A 133 -3.12 -18.15 -0.36
C ASP A 133 -1.89 -17.74 -1.21
N GLY A 134 -0.71 -17.72 -0.58
CA GLY A 134 0.55 -17.29 -1.21
C GLY A 134 0.75 -15.77 -1.31
N GLY A 135 -0.16 -14.97 -0.78
CA GLY A 135 -0.03 -13.51 -0.70
C GLY A 135 0.96 -13.06 0.38
N THR A 136 1.25 -11.76 0.39
CA THR A 136 2.15 -11.15 1.38
C THR A 136 1.52 -11.14 2.77
N VAL A 137 2.06 -11.93 3.69
CA VAL A 137 1.53 -12.06 5.06
C VAL A 137 1.95 -10.88 5.93
N GLY A 138 1.01 -10.37 6.72
CA GLY A 138 1.23 -9.28 7.66
C GLY A 138 0.43 -9.42 8.95
N ARG A 139 0.57 -8.43 9.84
CA ARG A 139 -0.22 -8.37 11.08
C ARG A 139 -1.75 -8.37 10.86
N PRO A 140 -2.30 -7.82 9.75
CA PRO A 140 -3.73 -7.94 9.47
C PRO A 140 -4.20 -9.40 9.42
N HIS A 141 -3.42 -10.32 8.86
CA HIS A 141 -3.75 -11.75 8.82
C HIS A 141 -3.78 -12.38 10.22
N ILE A 142 -2.85 -11.97 11.11
CA ILE A 142 -2.85 -12.40 12.51
C ILE A 142 -4.09 -11.83 13.23
N ALA A 143 -4.43 -10.56 13.01
CA ALA A 143 -5.62 -9.93 13.56
C ALA A 143 -6.90 -10.70 13.16
N GLN A 144 -7.01 -11.10 11.89
CA GLN A 144 -8.13 -11.94 11.43
C GLN A 144 -8.16 -13.32 12.10
N ALA A 145 -6.99 -13.92 12.37
CA ALA A 145 -6.94 -15.19 13.11
C ALA A 145 -7.41 -15.01 14.57
N LEU A 146 -7.04 -13.91 15.23
CA LEU A 146 -7.53 -13.57 16.57
C LEU A 146 -9.07 -13.34 16.59
N ILE A 147 -9.61 -12.68 15.58
CA ILE A 147 -11.06 -12.47 15.43
C ILE A 147 -11.77 -13.82 15.22
N ARG A 148 -11.28 -14.66 14.31
CA ARG A 148 -11.87 -16.01 14.08
C ARG A 148 -11.83 -16.89 15.31
N ALA A 149 -10.78 -16.74 16.13
CA ALA A 149 -10.66 -17.45 17.42
C ALA A 149 -11.57 -16.87 18.53
N GLY A 150 -12.30 -15.78 18.27
CA GLY A 150 -13.17 -15.12 19.24
C GLY A 150 -12.41 -14.41 20.38
N LEU A 151 -11.14 -14.12 20.18
CA LEU A 151 -10.28 -13.49 21.19
C LEU A 151 -10.38 -11.97 21.18
N VAL A 152 -10.74 -11.40 20.04
CA VAL A 152 -11.04 -10.00 19.81
C VAL A 152 -12.27 -9.88 18.89
N ALA A 153 -13.02 -8.81 19.01
CA ALA A 153 -14.23 -8.61 18.20
C ALA A 153 -13.94 -7.89 16.87
N THR A 154 -12.92 -7.05 16.84
CA THR A 154 -12.65 -6.15 15.70
C THR A 154 -11.15 -6.06 15.39
N THR A 155 -10.83 -5.67 14.17
CA THR A 155 -9.46 -5.34 13.77
C THR A 155 -8.86 -4.23 14.63
N SER A 156 -9.65 -3.21 14.99
CA SER A 156 -9.20 -2.13 15.88
C SER A 156 -8.77 -2.65 17.24
N GLU A 157 -9.54 -3.57 17.82
CA GLU A 157 -9.18 -4.22 19.10
C GLU A 157 -7.89 -5.06 18.96
N ALA A 158 -7.76 -5.83 17.87
CA ALA A 158 -6.56 -6.61 17.59
C ALA A 158 -5.29 -5.75 17.47
N PHE A 159 -5.40 -4.50 17.04
CA PHE A 159 -4.30 -3.54 16.99
C PHE A 159 -4.17 -2.67 18.24
N GLY A 160 -4.96 -2.94 19.28
CA GLY A 160 -4.84 -2.30 20.59
C GLY A 160 -3.53 -2.65 21.31
N PRO A 161 -3.23 -1.94 22.44
CA PRO A 161 -1.95 -2.09 23.17
C PRO A 161 -1.73 -3.49 23.74
N ASP A 162 -2.81 -4.16 24.15
CA ASP A 162 -2.75 -5.51 24.74
C ASP A 162 -2.46 -6.61 23.71
N TRP A 163 -2.51 -6.28 22.44
CA TRP A 163 -2.37 -7.18 21.30
C TRP A 163 -1.24 -6.74 20.35
N LEU A 164 -1.52 -6.74 19.05
CA LEU A 164 -0.55 -6.47 17.96
C LEU A 164 -0.06 -5.02 17.93
N GLY A 165 -0.72 -4.09 18.65
CA GLY A 165 -0.32 -2.69 18.73
C GLY A 165 0.98 -2.48 19.51
N GLU A 166 1.10 -3.08 20.70
CA GLU A 166 2.27 -2.90 21.57
C GLU A 166 2.84 -4.23 22.07
N ARG A 167 2.05 -5.03 22.83
CA ARG A 167 2.52 -6.24 23.51
C ARG A 167 3.23 -7.25 22.59
N TYR A 168 2.69 -7.48 21.38
CA TYR A 168 3.25 -8.40 20.40
C TYR A 168 3.83 -7.66 19.18
N ARG A 169 4.22 -6.39 19.36
CA ARG A 169 4.84 -5.60 18.32
C ARG A 169 6.32 -5.91 18.20
N LEU A 170 6.72 -6.52 17.08
CA LEU A 170 8.13 -6.73 16.74
C LEU A 170 8.61 -5.71 15.71
N PRO A 171 9.91 -5.35 15.72
CA PRO A 171 10.50 -4.49 14.72
C PRO A 171 10.26 -5.03 13.29
N LYS A 172 10.11 -4.11 12.36
CA LYS A 172 10.05 -4.41 10.93
C LYS A 172 11.45 -4.33 10.33
N ASP A 173 11.70 -5.08 9.27
CA ASP A 173 12.89 -4.98 8.43
C ASP A 173 12.48 -4.49 7.03
N ASP A 174 12.03 -3.24 7.00
CA ASP A 174 11.55 -2.57 5.78
C ASP A 174 12.73 -1.88 5.05
N ILE A 175 12.55 -1.48 3.80
CA ILE A 175 13.58 -0.82 2.97
C ILE A 175 13.83 0.60 3.50
N GLU A 176 15.08 1.07 3.50
CA GLU A 176 15.38 2.49 3.74
C GLU A 176 14.73 3.34 2.63
N VAL A 177 14.05 4.43 2.98
CA VAL A 177 13.14 5.14 2.07
C VAL A 177 13.85 5.76 0.85
N PHE A 178 15.05 6.33 1.00
CA PHE A 178 15.81 6.86 -0.15
C PHE A 178 16.25 5.75 -1.09
N ARG A 179 16.63 4.58 -0.54
CA ARG A 179 16.93 3.39 -1.33
C ARG A 179 15.68 2.92 -2.09
N ALA A 180 14.50 2.92 -1.45
CA ALA A 180 13.25 2.53 -2.12
C ALA A 180 12.93 3.46 -3.30
N VAL A 181 13.03 4.79 -3.11
CA VAL A 181 12.86 5.76 -4.21
C VAL A 181 13.84 5.50 -5.35
N ALA A 182 15.12 5.25 -5.04
CA ALA A 182 16.14 4.98 -6.05
C ALA A 182 15.85 3.69 -6.84
N LEU A 183 15.47 2.61 -6.15
CA LEU A 183 15.14 1.31 -6.78
C LEU A 183 13.91 1.41 -7.68
N VAL A 184 12.83 2.08 -7.22
CA VAL A 184 11.62 2.27 -8.04
C VAL A 184 11.95 3.05 -9.31
N ARG A 185 12.76 4.11 -9.21
CA ARG A 185 13.20 4.89 -10.37
C ARG A 185 14.10 4.10 -11.32
N ALA A 186 15.02 3.31 -10.78
CA ALA A 186 15.89 2.44 -11.58
C ALA A 186 15.06 1.40 -12.36
N ALA A 187 13.99 0.87 -11.75
CA ALA A 187 13.01 0.00 -12.41
C ALA A 187 12.08 0.74 -13.39
N GLY A 188 12.31 2.02 -13.66
CA GLY A 188 11.48 2.83 -14.55
C GLY A 188 10.10 3.19 -13.97
N GLY A 189 9.88 2.98 -12.70
CA GLY A 189 8.62 3.29 -12.01
C GLY A 189 8.55 4.73 -11.50
N VAL A 190 7.36 5.10 -11.03
CA VAL A 190 7.04 6.43 -10.48
C VAL A 190 6.75 6.31 -8.99
N PRO A 191 7.66 6.80 -8.10
CA PRO A 191 7.47 6.72 -6.65
C PRO A 191 6.59 7.87 -6.14
N VAL A 192 5.56 7.54 -5.35
CA VAL A 192 4.65 8.50 -4.69
C VAL A 192 4.56 8.15 -3.21
N PHE A 193 4.70 9.11 -2.32
CA PHE A 193 4.61 8.87 -0.89
C PHE A 193 3.16 8.66 -0.48
N ALA A 194 2.84 7.46 0.02
CA ALA A 194 1.52 7.07 0.46
C ALA A 194 1.13 7.77 1.78
N HIS A 195 -0.05 8.34 1.86
CA HIS A 195 -0.68 8.91 3.07
C HIS A 195 0.31 9.57 4.07
N PRO A 196 1.15 10.55 3.66
CA PRO A 196 2.30 11.04 4.42
C PRO A 196 1.96 11.73 5.76
N ARG A 197 0.70 12.09 5.97
CA ARG A 197 0.20 12.77 7.18
C ARG A 197 -0.84 11.95 7.95
N ALA A 198 -0.89 10.64 7.76
CA ALA A 198 -1.80 9.74 8.49
C ALA A 198 -1.40 9.66 9.98
N SER A 199 -1.58 10.76 10.72
CA SER A 199 -1.17 10.92 12.13
C SER A 199 -1.85 9.90 13.04
N ARG A 200 -3.04 9.42 12.66
CA ARG A 200 -3.78 8.36 13.36
C ARG A 200 -3.07 7.00 13.31
N ARG A 201 -2.18 6.77 12.32
CA ARG A 201 -1.38 5.53 12.18
C ARG A 201 -0.10 5.55 13.01
N GLY A 202 0.31 6.70 13.56
CA GLY A 202 1.52 6.85 14.36
C GLY A 202 2.31 8.11 14.06
N ARG A 203 3.64 8.02 14.28
CA ARG A 203 4.54 9.16 14.03
C ARG A 203 4.60 9.46 12.55
N ILE A 204 4.49 10.76 12.21
CA ILE A 204 4.69 11.29 10.87
C ILE A 204 6.12 11.81 10.71
N VAL A 205 6.59 11.84 9.48
CA VAL A 205 7.92 12.38 9.13
C VAL A 205 7.86 13.91 9.02
N PRO A 206 8.99 14.63 9.23
CA PRO A 206 9.06 16.08 9.03
C PRO A 206 8.99 16.44 7.55
N ASP A 207 8.60 17.69 7.24
CA ASP A 207 8.50 18.19 5.87
C ASP A 207 9.86 18.23 5.17
N GLU A 208 10.94 18.45 5.93
CA GLU A 208 12.31 18.43 5.42
C GLU A 208 12.67 17.08 4.80
N LEU A 209 12.23 15.95 5.40
CA LEU A 209 12.43 14.66 4.77
C LEU A 209 11.71 14.55 3.42
N ILE A 210 10.49 15.10 3.32
CA ILE A 210 9.74 15.07 2.06
C ILE A 210 10.46 15.91 1.00
N ALA A 211 11.04 17.05 1.38
CA ALA A 211 11.86 17.86 0.49
C ALA A 211 13.13 17.13 0.02
N ASP A 212 13.81 16.41 0.93
CA ASP A 212 14.97 15.58 0.61
C ASP A 212 14.60 14.42 -0.34
N LEU A 213 13.45 13.77 -0.11
CA LEU A 213 12.92 12.74 -0.99
C LEU A 213 12.55 13.30 -2.38
N ALA A 214 11.99 14.50 -2.45
CA ALA A 214 11.73 15.19 -3.71
C ALA A 214 13.02 15.43 -4.48
N ALA A 215 14.07 15.90 -3.82
CA ALA A 215 15.40 16.06 -4.40
C ALA A 215 16.01 14.72 -4.86
N ALA A 216 15.72 13.62 -4.16
CA ALA A 216 16.12 12.26 -4.54
C ALA A 216 15.28 11.66 -5.68
N GLY A 217 14.16 12.31 -6.06
CA GLY A 217 13.34 11.92 -7.20
C GLY A 217 12.01 11.28 -6.87
N LEU A 218 11.48 11.52 -5.66
CA LEU A 218 10.07 11.30 -5.37
C LEU A 218 9.22 12.12 -6.36
N ALA A 219 8.17 11.52 -6.91
CA ALA A 219 7.37 12.16 -7.96
C ALA A 219 6.09 12.80 -7.43
N GLY A 220 5.56 12.34 -6.30
CA GLY A 220 4.28 12.85 -5.80
C GLY A 220 3.99 12.50 -4.34
N LEU A 221 2.91 13.10 -3.83
CA LEU A 221 2.35 12.86 -2.50
C LEU A 221 0.88 12.47 -2.63
N GLU A 222 0.45 11.48 -1.86
CA GLU A 222 -0.95 11.13 -1.71
C GLU A 222 -1.60 12.08 -0.69
N ALA A 223 -2.41 13.03 -1.17
CA ALA A 223 -3.06 14.02 -0.32
C ALA A 223 -4.47 13.60 0.09
N ASP A 224 -5.28 13.14 -0.88
CA ASP A 224 -6.67 12.75 -0.63
C ASP A 224 -6.73 11.30 -0.17
N HIS A 225 -6.73 11.11 1.12
CA HIS A 225 -6.76 9.82 1.79
C HIS A 225 -7.69 9.85 3.01
N GLU A 226 -8.28 8.71 3.38
CA GLU A 226 -9.23 8.59 4.50
C GLU A 226 -8.58 8.97 5.86
N ASP A 227 -7.32 8.61 6.07
CA ASP A 227 -6.62 8.90 7.32
C ASP A 227 -6.07 10.33 7.42
N HIS A 228 -6.29 11.16 6.40
CA HIS A 228 -6.01 12.58 6.46
C HIS A 228 -7.27 13.38 6.79
N ASP A 229 -7.19 14.25 7.76
CA ASP A 229 -8.21 15.26 7.95
C ASP A 229 -8.09 16.41 6.92
N ALA A 230 -8.98 17.39 6.97
CA ALA A 230 -8.99 18.49 6.00
C ALA A 230 -7.72 19.35 6.06
N ALA A 231 -7.16 19.54 7.26
CA ALA A 231 -5.94 20.34 7.46
C ALA A 231 -4.70 19.57 6.97
N GLU A 232 -4.65 18.28 7.22
CA GLU A 232 -3.59 17.38 6.73
C GLU A 232 -3.59 17.30 5.20
N ARG A 233 -4.75 17.17 4.55
CA ARG A 233 -4.89 17.19 3.08
C ARG A 233 -4.40 18.51 2.48
N GLU A 234 -4.82 19.64 3.06
CA GLU A 234 -4.39 20.95 2.59
C GLU A 234 -2.90 21.16 2.79
N HIS A 235 -2.33 20.71 3.92
CA HIS A 235 -0.89 20.74 4.17
C HIS A 235 -0.12 19.97 3.10
N VAL A 236 -0.54 18.73 2.80
CA VAL A 236 0.11 17.87 1.77
C VAL A 236 0.03 18.52 0.40
N ARG A 237 -1.11 19.11 0.00
CA ARG A 237 -1.25 19.80 -1.29
C ARG A 237 -0.34 21.01 -1.39
N ARG A 238 -0.27 21.84 -0.34
CA ARG A 238 0.62 22.99 -0.29
C ARG A 238 2.09 22.55 -0.42
N LEU A 239 2.51 21.56 0.37
CA LEU A 239 3.86 21.02 0.32
C LEU A 239 4.20 20.44 -1.06
N ALA A 240 3.27 19.72 -1.69
CA ALA A 240 3.46 19.23 -3.05
C ALA A 240 3.65 20.36 -4.05
N ALA A 241 2.86 21.44 -3.94
CA ALA A 241 2.99 22.61 -4.82
C ALA A 241 4.34 23.33 -4.63
N GLU A 242 4.79 23.50 -3.38
CA GLU A 242 6.08 24.11 -3.05
C GLU A 242 7.27 23.30 -3.60
N LEU A 243 7.15 21.96 -3.61
CA LEU A 243 8.21 21.06 -4.05
C LEU A 243 8.08 20.62 -5.53
N GLY A 244 7.05 21.08 -6.24
CA GLY A 244 6.78 20.67 -7.64
C GLY A 244 6.40 19.20 -7.80
N LEU A 245 5.81 18.60 -6.75
CA LEU A 245 5.37 17.20 -6.73
C LEU A 245 3.94 17.06 -7.23
N LEU A 246 3.61 15.88 -7.75
CA LEU A 246 2.26 15.50 -8.10
C LEU A 246 1.40 15.29 -6.84
N VAL A 247 0.10 15.55 -6.97
CA VAL A 247 -0.89 15.26 -5.94
C VAL A 247 -1.77 14.10 -6.38
N THR A 248 -1.79 13.02 -5.60
CA THR A 248 -2.71 11.90 -5.82
C THR A 248 -3.76 11.85 -4.72
N GLY A 249 -4.82 11.07 -4.98
CA GLY A 249 -5.83 10.70 -4.01
C GLY A 249 -6.36 9.31 -4.32
N SER A 250 -6.67 8.54 -3.30
CA SER A 250 -7.08 7.16 -3.45
C SER A 250 -7.75 6.62 -2.21
N SER A 251 -8.47 5.51 -2.37
CA SER A 251 -9.26 4.93 -1.29
C SER A 251 -8.44 4.14 -0.27
N ASP A 252 -7.29 3.60 -0.66
CA ASP A 252 -6.57 2.59 0.12
C ASP A 252 -7.51 1.43 0.52
N PHE A 253 -8.28 0.97 -0.49
CA PHE A 253 -9.33 -0.03 -0.31
C PHE A 253 -8.77 -1.41 0.04
N HIS A 254 -9.32 -2.01 1.11
CA HIS A 254 -8.95 -3.35 1.58
C HIS A 254 -10.17 -4.30 1.71
N GLY A 255 -11.32 -3.93 1.13
CA GLY A 255 -12.56 -4.64 1.35
C GLY A 255 -13.24 -4.23 2.66
N THR A 256 -14.04 -5.13 3.25
CA THR A 256 -14.82 -4.85 4.48
C THR A 256 -13.98 -4.71 5.75
N HIS A 257 -12.66 -4.90 5.67
CA HIS A 257 -11.73 -4.58 6.78
C HIS A 257 -11.65 -3.08 7.08
N LYS A 258 -11.93 -2.25 6.07
CA LYS A 258 -12.06 -0.81 6.19
C LYS A 258 -13.45 -0.37 5.72
N THR A 259 -13.93 0.74 6.23
CA THR A 259 -15.23 1.31 5.84
C THR A 259 -15.18 2.09 4.53
N VAL A 260 -13.97 2.36 4.02
CA VAL A 260 -13.72 3.12 2.80
C VAL A 260 -14.14 2.33 1.57
N ARG A 261 -14.83 2.99 0.64
CA ARG A 261 -15.29 2.38 -0.63
C ARG A 261 -14.32 2.72 -1.76
N LEU A 262 -14.27 1.86 -2.76
CA LEU A 262 -13.55 2.14 -4.01
C LEU A 262 -13.98 3.50 -4.59
N GLY A 263 -13.00 4.33 -4.95
CA GLY A 263 -13.23 5.67 -5.48
C GLY A 263 -13.76 6.69 -4.48
N ALA A 264 -13.68 6.44 -3.16
CA ALA A 264 -14.04 7.41 -2.12
C ALA A 264 -13.17 8.67 -2.19
N HIS A 265 -11.90 8.48 -2.53
CA HIS A 265 -10.95 9.53 -2.88
C HIS A 265 -10.36 9.21 -4.25
N THR A 266 -10.08 10.23 -5.06
CA THR A 266 -9.66 10.04 -6.44
C THR A 266 -8.50 10.96 -6.82
N THR A 267 -7.71 10.51 -7.78
CA THR A 267 -6.62 11.28 -8.39
C THR A 267 -7.16 12.10 -9.57
N GLY A 268 -6.70 13.34 -9.69
CA GLY A 268 -7.01 14.18 -10.83
C GLY A 268 -6.42 13.63 -12.15
N PRO A 269 -7.09 13.81 -13.29
CA PRO A 269 -6.63 13.29 -14.61
C PRO A 269 -5.22 13.77 -14.97
N GLU A 270 -4.88 15.02 -14.70
CA GLU A 270 -3.56 15.59 -15.00
C GLU A 270 -2.43 14.87 -14.24
N ALA A 271 -2.65 14.55 -12.95
CA ALA A 271 -1.67 13.81 -12.15
C ALA A 271 -1.51 12.38 -12.68
N TYR A 272 -2.60 11.71 -13.04
CA TYR A 272 -2.58 10.39 -13.66
C TYR A 272 -1.81 10.40 -14.99
N GLU A 273 -2.13 11.30 -15.89
CA GLU A 273 -1.45 11.45 -17.19
C GLU A 273 0.06 11.68 -16.99
N ARG A 274 0.41 12.50 -15.99
CA ARG A 274 1.79 12.77 -15.67
C ARG A 274 2.52 11.55 -15.11
N ILE A 275 1.88 10.73 -14.26
CA ILE A 275 2.42 9.44 -13.79
C ILE A 275 2.70 8.53 -14.99
N VAL A 276 1.73 8.37 -15.90
CA VAL A 276 1.91 7.54 -17.10
C VAL A 276 3.05 8.07 -17.98
N ALA A 277 3.15 9.39 -18.16
CA ALA A 277 4.20 10.00 -18.96
C ALA A 277 5.61 9.87 -18.33
N LEU A 278 5.73 9.81 -17.01
CA LEU A 278 7.00 9.63 -16.30
C LEU A 278 7.48 8.18 -16.29
N ALA A 279 6.56 7.22 -16.32
CA ALA A 279 6.89 5.80 -16.26
C ALA A 279 7.71 5.32 -17.47
N ARG A 280 8.67 4.40 -17.21
CA ARG A 280 9.55 3.79 -18.22
C ARG A 280 9.60 2.26 -18.09
N GLY A 281 9.00 1.70 -17.03
CA GLY A 281 8.94 0.25 -16.80
C GLY A 281 7.86 -0.43 -17.64
N VAL A 282 6.65 -0.53 -17.09
CA VAL A 282 5.50 -1.13 -17.80
C VAL A 282 4.43 -0.08 -18.13
N THR A 283 3.57 -0.36 -19.10
CA THR A 283 2.48 0.54 -19.49
C THR A 283 1.17 0.19 -18.77
N PRO A 284 0.22 1.14 -18.64
CA PRO A 284 -1.16 0.82 -18.24
C PRO A 284 -1.75 -0.28 -19.11
N VAL A 285 -2.64 -1.09 -18.55
CA VAL A 285 -3.38 -2.12 -19.30
C VAL A 285 -4.83 -1.66 -19.41
N ALA A 286 -5.28 -1.43 -20.62
CA ALA A 286 -6.68 -1.16 -20.92
C ALA A 286 -7.32 -2.40 -21.53
N SER A 287 -8.53 -2.76 -21.08
CA SER A 287 -9.34 -3.76 -21.75
C SER A 287 -10.04 -3.12 -22.94
N SER A 288 -9.91 -3.73 -24.11
CA SER A 288 -10.57 -3.33 -25.37
C SER A 288 -12.04 -3.70 -25.37
#